data_f4b75d09bf32bb8eda6b7efb15c0e3e9
#
_entry.id   f4b75d09bf32bb8eda6b7efb15c0e3e9
#
_cell.length_a   1.000
_cell.length_b   1.000
_cell.length_c   1.000
_cell.angle_alpha   90.00
_cell.angle_beta   90.00
_cell.angle_gamma   90.00
#
_symmetry.space_group_name_H-M   'P 1'
#
loop_
_entity.id
_entity.type
_entity.pdbx_description
1 polymer ?
#
loop_
_entity_poly.entity_id
_entity_poly.type
_entity_poly.pdbx_seq_one_letter_code
_entity_poly.pdbx_strand_id
1 'polypeptide(L)'
;MARLAGVDIPREKRVEVALTYIYGVGRTRALQTLAETGVSGDIRVKDLTDDQLVSLRDFIEGNFKVEGDLRREVAADIRRKVEIGSYQGIRHRRGLPVRGQRTKTNARTRKGPKRTVAGKKKAR
;
A
#
# COMPACT_ATOMS: atom_id res chain seq x y z
N MET A 1 -21.11 -1.99 -7.92
CA MET A 1 -19.94 -2.02 -7.03
C MET A 1 -19.65 -0.64 -6.46
N ALA A 2 -19.29 -0.61 -5.19
CA ALA A 2 -18.94 0.66 -4.57
C ALA A 2 -17.50 1.06 -4.93
N ARG A 3 -17.32 2.30 -5.36
CA ARG A 3 -16.00 2.83 -5.69
C ARG A 3 -15.68 4.00 -4.79
N LEU A 4 -14.53 3.97 -4.16
CA LEU A 4 -14.00 5.06 -3.35
C LEU A 4 -12.57 5.35 -3.78
N ALA A 5 -12.26 6.62 -3.99
CA ALA A 5 -10.92 7.06 -4.43
C ALA A 5 -10.43 6.30 -5.68
N GLY A 6 -11.35 5.92 -6.56
CA GLY A 6 -11.03 5.18 -7.78
C GLY A 6 -10.84 3.68 -7.59
N VAL A 7 -11.08 3.15 -6.39
CA VAL A 7 -10.91 1.73 -6.07
C VAL A 7 -12.25 1.06 -5.84
N ASP A 8 -12.44 -0.10 -6.43
CA ASP A 8 -13.61 -0.93 -6.17
C ASP A 8 -13.42 -1.64 -4.84
N ILE A 9 -14.26 -1.32 -3.86
CA ILE A 9 -14.18 -1.94 -2.54
C ILE A 9 -15.14 -3.13 -2.46
N PRO A 10 -14.79 -4.18 -1.68
CA PRO A 10 -15.65 -5.36 -1.56
C PRO A 10 -16.99 -5.00 -0.92
N ARG A 11 -18.08 -5.43 -1.54
CA ARG A 11 -19.43 -5.12 -1.05
C ARG A 11 -19.84 -5.97 0.15
N GLU A 12 -19.25 -7.14 0.27
CA GLU A 12 -19.60 -8.11 1.30
C GLU A 12 -18.88 -7.87 2.63
N LYS A 13 -17.84 -7.05 2.62
CA LYS A 13 -17.05 -6.75 3.81
C LYS A 13 -17.69 -5.61 4.61
N ARG A 14 -17.43 -5.59 5.92
CA ARG A 14 -17.77 -4.43 6.74
C ARG A 14 -17.00 -3.22 6.22
N VAL A 15 -17.60 -2.04 6.32
CA VAL A 15 -16.98 -0.82 5.80
C VAL A 15 -15.61 -0.56 6.44
N GLU A 16 -15.45 -0.88 7.72
CA GLU A 16 -14.17 -0.75 8.42
C GLU A 16 -13.05 -1.53 7.73
N VAL A 17 -13.34 -2.76 7.32
CA VAL A 17 -12.38 -3.61 6.63
C VAL A 17 -12.23 -3.20 5.17
N ALA A 18 -13.33 -2.86 4.52
CA ALA A 18 -13.32 -2.50 3.11
C ALA A 18 -12.50 -1.25 2.81
N LEU A 19 -12.49 -0.27 3.70
CA LEU A 19 -11.69 0.94 3.54
C LEU A 19 -10.20 0.65 3.49
N THR A 20 -9.73 -0.41 4.13
CA THR A 20 -8.32 -0.78 4.12
C THR A 20 -7.84 -1.28 2.75
N TYR A 21 -8.75 -1.54 1.81
CA TYR A 21 -8.39 -1.92 0.45
C TYR A 21 -7.88 -0.74 -0.37
N ILE A 22 -8.08 0.49 0.11
CA ILE A 22 -7.55 1.70 -0.52
C ILE A 22 -6.08 1.83 -0.13
N TYR A 23 -5.20 1.99 -1.11
CA TYR A 23 -3.78 2.20 -0.84
C TYR A 23 -3.58 3.53 -0.11
N GLY A 24 -3.01 3.47 1.06
CA GLY A 24 -2.82 4.62 1.94
C GLY A 24 -3.80 4.69 3.11
N VAL A 25 -4.80 3.81 3.16
CA VAL A 25 -5.75 3.71 4.26
C VAL A 25 -5.53 2.36 4.95
N GLY A 26 -5.03 2.41 6.16
CA GLY A 26 -4.93 1.24 7.03
C GLY A 26 -6.06 1.24 8.04
N ARG A 27 -5.97 0.33 9.01
CA ARG A 27 -7.02 0.19 10.03
C ARG A 27 -7.24 1.49 10.82
N THR A 28 -6.17 2.17 11.22
CA THR A 28 -6.27 3.39 12.02
C THR A 28 -6.96 4.51 11.26
N ARG A 29 -6.59 4.72 9.99
CA ARG A 29 -7.22 5.75 9.16
C ARG A 29 -8.66 5.39 8.82
N ALA A 30 -8.96 4.11 8.64
CA ALA A 30 -10.32 3.64 8.43
C ALA A 30 -11.20 3.97 9.64
N LEU A 31 -10.74 3.66 10.84
CA LEU A 31 -11.47 3.97 12.07
C LEU A 31 -11.65 5.47 12.26
N GLN A 32 -10.63 6.26 12.00
CA GLN A 32 -10.69 7.72 12.07
C GLN A 32 -11.74 8.28 11.10
N THR A 33 -11.73 7.78 9.87
CA THR A 33 -12.69 8.20 8.84
C THR A 33 -14.12 7.92 9.28
N LEU A 34 -14.38 6.74 9.82
CA LEU A 34 -15.69 6.36 10.29
C LEU A 34 -16.15 7.20 11.48
N ALA A 35 -15.25 7.50 12.41
CA ALA A 35 -15.55 8.35 13.55
C ALA A 35 -15.92 9.77 13.13
N GLU A 36 -15.17 10.34 12.18
CA GLU A 36 -15.39 11.71 11.71
C GLU A 36 -16.64 11.85 10.84
N THR A 37 -16.97 10.82 10.07
CA THR A 37 -18.17 10.84 9.21
C THR A 37 -19.43 10.33 9.90
N GLY A 38 -19.31 9.77 11.09
CA GLY A 38 -20.44 9.25 11.85
C GLY A 38 -21.03 7.95 11.30
N VAL A 39 -20.30 7.24 10.47
CA VAL A 39 -20.74 5.96 9.89
C VAL A 39 -20.27 4.81 10.79
N SER A 40 -21.18 3.86 11.07
CA SER A 40 -20.82 2.67 11.85
C SER A 40 -19.90 1.74 11.05
N GLY A 41 -18.81 1.28 11.67
CA GLY A 41 -17.87 0.35 11.03
C GLY A 41 -18.42 -1.05 10.78
N ASP A 42 -19.54 -1.39 11.43
CA ASP A 42 -20.14 -2.71 11.30
C ASP A 42 -21.08 -2.85 10.11
N ILE A 43 -21.43 -1.75 9.46
CA ILE A 43 -22.28 -1.76 8.27
C ILE A 43 -21.51 -2.40 7.11
N ARG A 44 -22.17 -3.31 6.39
CA ARG A 44 -21.61 -3.87 5.17
C ARG A 44 -21.64 -2.81 4.07
N VAL A 45 -20.65 -2.86 3.18
CA VAL A 45 -20.53 -1.87 2.10
C VAL A 45 -21.80 -1.83 1.23
N LYS A 46 -22.39 -2.99 0.96
CA LYS A 46 -23.64 -3.09 0.18
C LYS A 46 -24.82 -2.38 0.82
N ASP A 47 -24.79 -2.18 2.13
CA ASP A 47 -25.88 -1.56 2.90
C ASP A 47 -25.66 -0.05 3.11
N LEU A 48 -24.55 0.50 2.62
CA LEU A 48 -24.27 1.92 2.71
C LEU A 48 -25.18 2.72 1.77
N THR A 49 -25.68 3.86 2.25
CA THR A 49 -26.40 4.81 1.40
C THR A 49 -25.42 5.59 0.52
N ASP A 50 -25.93 6.16 -0.57
CA ASP A 50 -25.11 7.00 -1.45
C ASP A 50 -24.54 8.21 -0.70
N ASP A 51 -25.31 8.82 0.21
CA ASP A 51 -24.84 9.94 1.01
C ASP A 51 -23.66 9.54 1.92
N GLN A 52 -23.74 8.35 2.52
CA GLN A 52 -22.64 7.82 3.33
C GLN A 52 -21.39 7.58 2.51
N LEU A 53 -21.53 7.02 1.31
CA LEU A 53 -20.41 6.80 0.40
C LEU A 53 -19.76 8.13 0.00
N VAL A 54 -20.56 9.14 -0.30
CA VAL A 54 -20.04 10.47 -0.65
C VAL A 54 -19.28 11.08 0.53
N SER A 55 -19.82 10.97 1.74
CA SER A 55 -19.18 11.50 2.94
C SER A 55 -17.84 10.82 3.20
N LEU A 56 -17.77 9.50 3.06
CA LEU A 56 -16.53 8.74 3.23
C LEU A 56 -15.50 9.15 2.18
N ARG A 57 -15.92 9.24 0.93
CA ARG A 57 -15.03 9.64 -0.17
C ARG A 57 -14.46 11.03 0.05
N ASP A 58 -15.32 11.99 0.37
CA ASP A 58 -14.89 13.37 0.54
C ASP A 58 -13.92 13.52 1.71
N PHE A 59 -14.16 12.81 2.80
CA PHE A 59 -13.26 12.83 3.94
C PHE A 59 -11.90 12.24 3.59
N ILE A 60 -11.87 11.08 2.93
CA ILE A 60 -10.63 10.41 2.57
C ILE A 60 -9.83 11.25 1.58
N GLU A 61 -10.46 11.75 0.54
CA GLU A 61 -9.77 12.53 -0.49
C GLU A 61 -9.30 13.90 0.03
N GLY A 62 -10.03 14.49 0.98
CA GLY A 62 -9.67 15.78 1.55
C GLY A 62 -8.60 15.73 2.63
N ASN A 63 -8.42 14.61 3.32
CA ASN A 63 -7.53 14.50 4.48
C ASN A 63 -6.33 13.60 4.29
N PHE A 64 -6.37 12.69 3.33
CA PHE A 64 -5.30 11.73 3.11
C PHE A 64 -4.84 11.75 1.65
N LYS A 65 -3.55 11.50 1.46
CA LYS A 65 -3.04 11.15 0.14
C LYS A 65 -3.21 9.65 -0.02
N VAL A 66 -3.91 9.24 -1.04
CA VAL A 66 -4.23 7.82 -1.29
C VAL A 66 -4.02 7.48 -2.76
N GLU A 67 -3.93 6.19 -3.03
CA GLU A 67 -3.82 5.62 -4.38
C GLU A 67 -2.75 6.29 -5.24
N GLY A 68 -3.11 6.78 -6.42
CA GLY A 68 -2.16 7.33 -7.39
C GLY A 68 -1.29 8.46 -6.84
N ASP A 69 -1.87 9.37 -6.06
CA ASP A 69 -1.13 10.48 -5.47
C ASP A 69 -0.08 9.99 -4.49
N LEU A 70 -0.44 9.03 -3.63
CA LEU A 70 0.49 8.45 -2.68
C LEU A 70 1.57 7.63 -3.40
N ARG A 71 1.20 6.87 -4.42
CA ARG A 71 2.18 6.10 -5.20
C ARG A 71 3.21 7.01 -5.86
N ARG A 72 2.76 8.14 -6.41
CA ARG A 72 3.66 9.13 -7.02
C ARG A 72 4.59 9.76 -5.97
N GLU A 73 4.06 10.09 -4.81
CA GLU A 73 4.85 10.66 -3.72
C GLU A 73 5.93 9.70 -3.24
N VAL A 74 5.58 8.44 -2.98
CA VAL A 74 6.53 7.41 -2.54
C VAL A 74 7.60 7.19 -3.61
N ALA A 75 7.20 7.08 -4.87
CA ALA A 75 8.14 6.90 -5.98
C ALA A 75 9.09 8.09 -6.11
N ALA A 76 8.59 9.32 -5.94
CA ALA A 76 9.41 10.52 -5.97
C ALA A 76 10.41 10.55 -4.81
N ASP A 77 9.99 10.16 -3.63
CA ASP A 77 10.86 10.11 -2.45
C ASP A 77 11.99 9.09 -2.62
N ILE A 78 11.67 7.92 -3.16
CA ILE A 78 12.67 6.89 -3.45
C ILE A 78 13.65 7.40 -4.52
N ARG A 79 13.14 8.00 -5.56
CA ARG A 79 13.98 8.57 -6.65
C ARG A 79 14.93 9.62 -6.11
N ARG A 80 14.44 10.49 -5.23
CA ARG A 80 15.27 11.51 -4.59
C ARG A 80 16.44 10.88 -3.83
N LYS A 81 16.18 9.84 -3.06
CA LYS A 81 17.24 9.13 -2.32
C LYS A 81 18.26 8.50 -3.23
N VAL A 82 17.83 7.98 -4.36
CA VAL A 82 18.74 7.42 -5.38
C VAL A 82 19.57 8.51 -6.02
N GLU A 83 18.96 9.64 -6.38
CA GLU A 83 19.63 10.74 -7.07
C GLU A 83 20.70 11.42 -6.20
N ILE A 84 20.45 11.57 -4.91
CA ILE A 84 21.45 12.17 -4.00
C ILE A 84 22.57 11.21 -3.62
N GLY A 85 22.52 9.95 -4.08
CA GLY A 85 23.56 8.98 -3.80
C GLY A 85 23.61 8.46 -2.38
N SER A 86 22.50 8.54 -1.64
CA SER A 86 22.43 8.03 -0.28
C SER A 86 22.58 6.51 -0.23
N TYR A 87 22.98 6.00 0.92
CA TYR A 87 23.09 4.55 1.12
C TYR A 87 21.75 3.86 0.85
N GLN A 88 20.66 4.42 1.38
CA GLN A 88 19.32 3.89 1.16
C GLN A 88 18.95 3.90 -0.33
N GLY A 89 19.33 4.95 -1.05
CA GLY A 89 19.11 5.04 -2.49
C GLY A 89 19.86 3.98 -3.26
N ILE A 90 21.09 3.70 -2.89
CA ILE A 90 21.91 2.63 -3.51
C ILE A 90 21.25 1.27 -3.27
N ARG A 91 20.73 1.02 -2.06
CA ARG A 91 20.01 -0.23 -1.76
C ARG A 91 18.75 -0.38 -2.59
N HIS A 92 17.99 0.71 -2.76
CA HIS A 92 16.82 0.70 -3.66
C HIS A 92 17.20 0.38 -5.10
N ARG A 93 18.25 1.02 -5.60
CA ARG A 93 18.71 0.80 -6.98
C ARG A 93 19.14 -0.64 -7.22
N ARG A 94 19.77 -1.27 -6.24
CA ARG A 94 20.24 -2.65 -6.34
C ARG A 94 19.18 -3.69 -5.99
N GLY A 95 18.00 -3.27 -5.53
CA GLY A 95 16.97 -4.20 -5.11
C GLY A 95 17.28 -4.97 -3.85
N LEU A 96 18.03 -4.37 -2.93
CA LEU A 96 18.44 -5.00 -1.68
C LEU A 96 17.65 -4.40 -0.50
N PRO A 97 17.57 -5.11 0.65
CA PRO A 97 16.94 -4.55 1.84
C PRO A 97 17.58 -3.24 2.27
N VAL A 98 16.74 -2.26 2.61
CA VAL A 98 17.16 -0.89 2.89
C VAL A 98 17.43 -0.64 4.37
N ARG A 99 16.81 -1.43 5.25
CA ARG A 99 16.82 -1.19 6.69
C ARG A 99 17.83 -2.05 7.47
N GLY A 100 18.95 -2.37 6.87
CA GLY A 100 20.02 -3.10 7.54
C GLY A 100 19.75 -4.59 7.77
N GLN A 101 18.79 -5.14 7.08
CA GLN A 101 18.49 -6.58 7.22
C GLN A 101 19.63 -7.42 6.64
N ARG A 102 19.77 -8.60 7.19
CA ARG A 102 20.76 -9.56 6.73
C ARG A 102 20.45 -10.04 5.31
N THR A 103 21.45 -10.07 4.45
CA THR A 103 21.29 -10.46 3.05
C THR A 103 21.93 -11.79 2.71
N LYS A 104 22.75 -12.34 3.61
CA LYS A 104 23.51 -13.56 3.35
C LYS A 104 22.61 -14.79 3.18
N THR A 105 21.49 -14.85 3.89
CA THR A 105 20.62 -16.04 3.92
C THR A 105 19.27 -15.79 3.26
N ASN A 106 18.47 -14.90 3.79
CA ASN A 106 17.07 -14.67 3.38
C ASN A 106 16.96 -13.37 2.56
N ALA A 107 16.06 -12.50 2.87
CA ALA A 107 15.76 -11.24 2.16
C ALA A 107 15.11 -11.47 0.79
N ARG A 108 14.31 -12.53 0.67
CA ARG A 108 13.67 -12.89 -0.61
C ARG A 108 12.65 -11.87 -1.09
N THR A 109 12.00 -11.15 -0.19
CA THR A 109 11.01 -10.13 -0.55
C THR A 109 11.60 -9.07 -1.48
N ARG A 110 12.83 -8.62 -1.21
CA ARG A 110 13.52 -7.62 -2.03
C ARG A 110 14.31 -8.24 -3.18
N LYS A 111 14.99 -9.35 -2.92
CA LYS A 111 15.86 -10.01 -3.90
C LYS A 111 15.07 -10.83 -4.91
N GLY A 112 13.85 -11.22 -4.57
CA GLY A 112 13.04 -12.10 -5.39
C GLY A 112 13.32 -13.57 -5.16
N PRO A 113 12.65 -14.45 -5.91
CA PRO A 113 12.84 -15.90 -5.77
C PRO A 113 14.26 -16.33 -6.02
N LYS A 114 14.66 -17.44 -5.41
CA LYS A 114 15.97 -18.03 -5.67
C LYS A 114 16.08 -18.42 -7.13
N ARG A 115 17.20 -18.06 -7.74
CA ARG A 115 17.52 -18.46 -9.11
C ARG A 115 18.65 -19.46 -9.09
N THR A 116 18.39 -20.60 -9.69
CA THR A 116 19.45 -21.60 -9.92
C THR A 116 20.24 -21.20 -11.15
N VAL A 117 21.56 -21.11 -11.00
CA VAL A 117 22.43 -20.81 -12.14
C VAL A 117 22.63 -22.10 -12.93
N ALA A 118 22.07 -22.13 -14.13
CA ALA A 118 22.29 -23.24 -15.03
C ALA A 118 23.73 -23.22 -15.58
N GLY A 119 24.29 -24.37 -15.83
CA GLY A 119 25.56 -24.49 -16.56
C GLY A 119 26.79 -24.60 -15.70
N LYS A 120 26.69 -24.59 -14.39
CA LYS A 120 27.85 -24.92 -13.56
C LYS A 120 27.94 -26.43 -13.42
N LYS A 121 28.26 -27.05 -14.52
CA LYS A 121 28.56 -28.49 -14.49
C LYS A 121 29.78 -28.71 -13.63
N LYS A 122 29.68 -29.66 -12.72
CA LYS A 122 30.86 -30.11 -12.03
C LYS A 122 31.85 -30.66 -13.04
N ALA A 123 33.03 -30.09 -13.07
CA ALA A 123 34.14 -30.70 -13.78
C ALA A 123 34.36 -32.07 -13.11
N ARG A 124 34.35 -33.11 -13.88
CA ARG A 124 34.69 -34.45 -13.42
C ARG A 124 36.08 -34.82 -13.91
#